data_31dc98ab957e9eddadbe9d651075ad89
#
_entry.id   31dc98ab957e9eddadbe9d651075ad89
#
_cell.length_a   1.000
_cell.length_b   1.000
_cell.length_c   1.000
_cell.angle_alpha   90.00
_cell.angle_beta   90.00
_cell.angle_gamma   90.00
#
_symmetry.space_group_name_H-M   'P 1'
#
loop_
_entity.id
_entity.type
_entity.pdbx_description
1 polymer ?
#
loop_
_entity_poly.entity_id
_entity_poly.type
_entity_poly.pdbx_seq_one_letter_code
_entity_poly.pdbx_strand_id
1 'polypeptide(L)'
;MNIFSKSNLFVEIVGSVIFWYPYIMSIIWMAGAIIFSHYREKEDNIDLNKYKWPRISIILPCYNESETVEETIKKLSSLSYPGYEIIAVNDGSSDNTGKILEELALKYDKLRVINCLENKGKANALHMAAHAAKYEYLICIDSDAILDDMAPYYLVRQFLENGERVGAVTGNPRIRNRDTLISKLQLVEYASIIGLIKRTQRILGKVMTVSGVIVAYRKKALMSVDLWDRDIITEDIAVSWKLQRKFWDIRYEPRALCWMLVPETISGLWNQRVRWAQGGQEIIFRHAGIFKDWRQRRLWPIYIEQVFSILWSISWIAFSALTIFTAKYRQDILVFFSFSAFALSMLSFIQLFISIKHESVYDNIMKYYIWASWYPIFYWIINAFVVVRALPKSIMSTIRGGYATWKSPDRGTIDNDEEKESTVYTVKSKQKIVGKVIAMLVNVFMSFYMFLVVYLFISGCLGYNDSFIGIVKSAMKITNDDIRYLSLNTIRYFVLSFLILFVWKLYNLKRFGRLNRRKAPNNTTKEEMLSLNLVNNETYDLLQSEKVIKFKHNPIRELGNVR
;
A
#
# COMPACT_ATOMS: atom_id res chain seq x y z
N MET A 1 -29.17 -22.60 -4.08
CA MET A 1 -29.76 -21.76 -3.02
C MET A 1 -30.54 -20.64 -3.70
N ASN A 2 -31.87 -20.81 -3.84
CA ASN A 2 -32.75 -19.82 -4.49
C ASN A 2 -33.36 -18.92 -3.38
N ILE A 3 -32.50 -18.06 -2.77
CA ILE A 3 -32.94 -17.17 -1.67
C ILE A 3 -33.84 -16.03 -2.19
N PHE A 4 -33.83 -15.78 -3.51
CA PHE A 4 -34.49 -14.65 -4.14
C PHE A 4 -35.75 -15.01 -4.95
N SER A 5 -36.51 -16.05 -4.60
CA SER A 5 -37.63 -16.53 -5.41
C SER A 5 -38.76 -15.52 -5.71
N LYS A 6 -38.66 -14.28 -5.20
CA LYS A 6 -39.54 -13.12 -5.48
C LYS A 6 -38.79 -11.78 -5.43
N SER A 7 -37.44 -11.74 -5.60
CA SER A 7 -36.69 -10.49 -5.53
C SER A 7 -36.66 -9.77 -6.87
N ASN A 8 -36.59 -8.45 -6.81
CA ASN A 8 -36.36 -7.63 -7.99
C ASN A 8 -34.95 -7.96 -8.53
N LEU A 9 -34.80 -8.15 -9.83
CA LEU A 9 -33.53 -8.42 -10.53
C LEU A 9 -32.37 -7.50 -10.04
N PHE A 10 -32.68 -6.27 -9.72
CA PHE A 10 -31.72 -5.31 -9.18
C PHE A 10 -31.12 -5.78 -7.82
N VAL A 11 -31.94 -6.28 -6.91
CA VAL A 11 -31.51 -6.78 -5.58
C VAL A 11 -30.60 -8.02 -5.75
N GLU A 12 -30.92 -8.90 -6.70
CA GLU A 12 -30.10 -10.08 -7.01
C GLU A 12 -28.73 -9.69 -7.56
N ILE A 13 -28.68 -8.75 -8.50
CA ILE A 13 -27.41 -8.29 -9.10
C ILE A 13 -26.54 -7.62 -8.02
N VAL A 14 -27.11 -6.69 -7.25
CA VAL A 14 -26.36 -5.95 -6.21
C VAL A 14 -25.88 -6.90 -5.12
N GLY A 15 -26.76 -7.79 -4.61
CA GLY A 15 -26.40 -8.80 -3.63
C GLY A 15 -25.30 -9.74 -4.13
N SER A 16 -25.36 -10.15 -5.40
CA SER A 16 -24.32 -10.95 -6.03
C SER A 16 -22.97 -10.23 -6.08
N VAL A 17 -22.93 -8.96 -6.45
CA VAL A 17 -21.69 -8.17 -6.48
C VAL A 17 -21.10 -8.05 -5.07
N ILE A 18 -21.96 -7.80 -4.04
CA ILE A 18 -21.52 -7.65 -2.65
C ILE A 18 -20.86 -8.93 -2.13
N PHE A 19 -21.38 -10.11 -2.49
CA PHE A 19 -20.83 -11.38 -2.05
C PHE A 19 -19.67 -11.86 -2.92
N TRP A 20 -19.85 -11.95 -4.24
CA TRP A 20 -18.91 -12.62 -5.12
C TRP A 20 -17.61 -11.85 -5.37
N TYR A 21 -17.65 -10.52 -5.37
CA TYR A 21 -16.44 -9.73 -5.59
C TYR A 21 -15.38 -9.97 -4.48
N PRO A 22 -15.65 -9.71 -3.19
CA PRO A 22 -14.65 -9.96 -2.14
C PRO A 22 -14.33 -11.46 -1.99
N TYR A 23 -15.30 -12.34 -2.23
CA TYR A 23 -15.11 -13.78 -2.16
C TYR A 23 -14.07 -14.27 -3.21
N ILE A 24 -14.25 -13.93 -4.47
CA ILE A 24 -13.35 -14.33 -5.55
C ILE A 24 -11.98 -13.67 -5.38
N MET A 25 -11.95 -12.37 -5.06
CA MET A 25 -10.69 -11.65 -4.89
C MET A 25 -9.87 -12.20 -3.72
N SER A 26 -10.48 -12.53 -2.59
CA SER A 26 -9.79 -13.15 -1.46
C SER A 26 -9.12 -14.48 -1.86
N ILE A 27 -9.82 -15.32 -2.62
CA ILE A 27 -9.29 -16.60 -3.12
C ILE A 27 -8.09 -16.37 -4.06
N ILE A 28 -8.22 -15.44 -5.01
CA ILE A 28 -7.15 -15.10 -5.96
C ILE A 28 -5.93 -14.56 -5.21
N TRP A 29 -6.13 -13.68 -4.24
CA TRP A 29 -5.04 -13.08 -3.48
C TRP A 29 -4.29 -14.10 -2.62
N MET A 30 -5.01 -15.01 -1.96
CA MET A 30 -4.39 -16.11 -1.21
C MET A 30 -3.57 -17.04 -2.12
N ALA A 31 -4.15 -17.48 -3.22
CA ALA A 31 -3.48 -18.38 -4.16
C ALA A 31 -2.22 -17.73 -4.78
N GLY A 32 -2.34 -16.48 -5.21
CA GLY A 32 -1.21 -15.75 -5.81
C GLY A 32 -0.09 -15.47 -4.82
N ALA A 33 -0.42 -15.13 -3.56
CA ALA A 33 0.57 -14.88 -2.53
C ALA A 33 1.36 -16.16 -2.16
N ILE A 34 0.68 -17.30 -2.02
CA ILE A 34 1.33 -18.60 -1.77
C ILE A 34 2.29 -18.96 -2.91
N ILE A 35 1.86 -18.78 -4.17
CA ILE A 35 2.72 -19.02 -5.34
C ILE A 35 3.94 -18.09 -5.31
N PHE A 36 3.74 -16.80 -5.01
CA PHE A 36 4.83 -15.83 -4.97
C PHE A 36 5.85 -16.19 -3.87
N SER A 37 5.38 -16.42 -2.65
CA SER A 37 6.22 -16.74 -1.51
C SER A 37 7.04 -18.00 -1.77
N HIS A 38 6.40 -19.09 -2.26
CA HIS A 38 7.09 -20.35 -2.54
C HIS A 38 8.21 -20.20 -3.58
N TYR A 39 8.07 -19.31 -4.58
CA TYR A 39 9.04 -19.22 -5.69
C TYR A 39 9.97 -18.01 -5.65
N ARG A 40 9.65 -16.97 -4.88
CA ARG A 40 10.40 -15.71 -4.88
C ARG A 40 11.03 -15.35 -3.55
N GLU A 41 10.61 -16.00 -2.46
CA GLU A 41 11.08 -15.71 -1.10
C GLU A 41 11.95 -16.84 -0.51
N LYS A 42 12.47 -17.75 -1.34
CA LYS A 42 13.25 -18.91 -0.89
C LYS A 42 14.67 -18.58 -0.42
N GLU A 43 15.27 -17.51 -0.94
CA GLU A 43 16.65 -17.14 -0.63
C GLU A 43 16.67 -16.07 0.46
N ASP A 44 17.13 -16.42 1.65
CA ASP A 44 17.12 -15.50 2.80
C ASP A 44 18.37 -14.61 2.88
N ASN A 45 19.53 -15.09 2.45
CA ASN A 45 20.78 -14.36 2.59
C ASN A 45 21.28 -13.81 1.26
N ILE A 46 21.59 -12.51 1.26
CA ILE A 46 22.25 -11.85 0.15
C ILE A 46 23.78 -12.02 0.30
N ASP A 47 24.43 -12.58 -0.70
CA ASP A 47 25.89 -12.57 -0.76
C ASP A 47 26.35 -11.18 -1.22
N LEU A 48 26.86 -10.38 -0.28
CA LEU A 48 27.29 -9.01 -0.53
C LEU A 48 28.51 -8.95 -1.45
N ASN A 49 29.32 -10.02 -1.55
CA ASN A 49 30.51 -10.07 -2.39
C ASN A 49 30.19 -10.43 -3.84
N LYS A 50 29.00 -10.92 -4.11
CA LYS A 50 28.58 -11.35 -5.45
C LYS A 50 28.47 -10.20 -6.45
N TYR A 51 28.21 -8.98 -5.97
CA TYR A 51 27.89 -7.84 -6.83
C TYR A 51 28.82 -6.65 -6.58
N LYS A 52 29.16 -5.94 -7.66
CA LYS A 52 29.70 -4.59 -7.54
C LYS A 52 28.54 -3.63 -7.29
N TRP A 53 28.36 -3.23 -6.03
CA TRP A 53 27.25 -2.36 -5.63
C TRP A 53 27.39 -0.97 -6.21
N PRO A 54 26.42 -0.48 -7.02
CA PRO A 54 26.44 0.88 -7.54
C PRO A 54 26.16 1.88 -6.43
N ARG A 55 26.64 3.10 -6.60
CA ARG A 55 26.25 4.19 -5.71
C ARG A 55 24.79 4.57 -5.89
N ILE A 56 24.14 5.05 -4.82
CA ILE A 56 22.72 5.39 -4.77
C ILE A 56 22.49 6.77 -4.17
N SER A 57 21.37 7.42 -4.54
CA SER A 57 20.89 8.64 -3.90
C SER A 57 19.64 8.32 -3.10
N ILE A 58 19.64 8.61 -1.79
CA ILE A 58 18.47 8.46 -0.92
C ILE A 58 17.78 9.81 -0.87
N ILE A 59 16.48 9.83 -1.22
CA ILE A 59 15.69 11.04 -1.35
C ILE A 59 14.67 11.11 -0.23
N LEU A 60 14.63 12.22 0.49
CA LEU A 60 13.82 12.46 1.67
C LEU A 60 13.01 13.76 1.53
N PRO A 61 11.75 13.73 1.05
CA PRO A 61 10.88 14.90 1.08
C PRO A 61 10.41 15.14 2.53
N CYS A 62 10.56 16.38 3.03
CA CYS A 62 10.25 16.76 4.40
C CYS A 62 9.22 17.92 4.40
N TYR A 63 8.18 17.82 5.24
CA TYR A 63 7.22 18.88 5.48
C TYR A 63 6.63 18.79 6.88
N ASN A 64 7.00 19.72 7.79
CA ASN A 64 6.62 19.75 9.19
C ASN A 64 6.97 18.43 9.93
N GLU A 65 8.27 18.11 9.95
CA GLU A 65 8.84 16.87 10.46
C GLU A 65 9.87 17.10 11.59
N SER A 66 9.77 18.23 12.30
CA SER A 66 10.74 18.59 13.33
C SER A 66 10.92 17.54 14.43
N GLU A 67 9.90 16.69 14.69
CA GLU A 67 9.95 15.65 15.72
C GLU A 67 10.65 14.36 15.28
N THR A 68 10.70 14.07 13.96
CA THR A 68 11.13 12.76 13.44
C THR A 68 12.37 12.81 12.56
N VAL A 69 12.62 13.95 11.91
CA VAL A 69 13.64 14.06 10.87
C VAL A 69 15.06 13.83 11.39
N GLU A 70 15.37 14.20 12.63
CA GLU A 70 16.70 13.98 13.22
C GLU A 70 17.01 12.49 13.37
N GLU A 71 16.06 11.71 13.92
CA GLU A 71 16.20 10.26 14.06
C GLU A 71 16.40 9.60 12.69
N THR A 72 15.59 10.00 11.70
CA THR A 72 15.65 9.47 10.34
C THR A 72 17.02 9.74 9.69
N ILE A 73 17.52 10.98 9.75
CA ILE A 73 18.83 11.34 9.17
C ILE A 73 19.96 10.61 9.90
N LYS A 74 19.92 10.51 11.22
CA LYS A 74 20.92 9.78 12.01
C LYS A 74 21.00 8.31 11.57
N LYS A 75 19.87 7.63 11.41
CA LYS A 75 19.81 6.24 10.96
C LYS A 75 20.28 6.08 9.51
N LEU A 76 19.86 6.96 8.60
CA LEU A 76 20.32 6.94 7.22
C LEU A 76 21.82 7.18 7.08
N SER A 77 22.41 8.05 7.93
CA SER A 77 23.84 8.34 7.89
C SER A 77 24.70 7.16 8.36
N SER A 78 24.14 6.20 9.09
CA SER A 78 24.81 5.00 9.61
C SER A 78 24.62 3.73 8.77
N LEU A 79 23.97 3.80 7.60
CA LEU A 79 23.77 2.64 6.74
C LEU A 79 25.10 2.02 6.29
N SER A 80 25.14 0.69 6.26
CA SER A 80 26.32 -0.10 5.84
C SER A 80 26.54 -0.13 4.33
N TYR A 81 25.62 0.41 3.53
CA TYR A 81 25.72 0.42 2.07
C TYR A 81 26.97 1.18 1.60
N PRO A 82 27.77 0.66 0.66
CA PRO A 82 29.15 1.12 0.41
C PRO A 82 29.27 2.51 -0.24
N GLY A 83 28.22 3.05 -0.83
CA GLY A 83 28.29 4.37 -1.46
C GLY A 83 26.93 4.99 -1.68
N TYR A 84 26.63 6.08 -0.97
CA TYR A 84 25.36 6.78 -1.09
C TYR A 84 25.49 8.25 -0.67
N GLU A 85 24.54 9.05 -1.13
CA GLU A 85 24.24 10.39 -0.65
C GLU A 85 22.81 10.45 -0.12
N ILE A 86 22.51 11.40 0.75
CA ILE A 86 21.17 11.68 1.29
C ILE A 86 20.80 13.08 0.81
N ILE A 87 19.62 13.23 0.20
CA ILE A 87 19.10 14.52 -0.27
C ILE A 87 17.77 14.77 0.45
N ALA A 88 17.78 15.64 1.44
CA ALA A 88 16.59 16.09 2.15
C ALA A 88 16.06 17.37 1.50
N VAL A 89 14.77 17.38 1.16
CA VAL A 89 14.12 18.55 0.57
C VAL A 89 13.01 19.01 1.52
N ASN A 90 13.20 20.18 2.12
CA ASN A 90 12.21 20.85 2.93
C ASN A 90 11.25 21.63 2.02
N ASP A 91 10.00 21.18 1.96
CA ASP A 91 8.94 21.74 1.09
C ASP A 91 8.15 22.84 1.82
N GLY A 92 8.81 23.89 2.27
CA GLY A 92 8.18 25.04 2.91
C GLY A 92 7.58 24.74 4.27
N SER A 93 8.29 24.00 5.14
CA SER A 93 7.84 23.73 6.51
C SER A 93 7.66 25.02 7.31
N SER A 94 6.63 25.05 8.15
CA SER A 94 6.33 26.15 9.07
C SER A 94 6.91 25.94 10.48
N ASP A 95 7.42 24.74 10.76
CA ASP A 95 8.09 24.35 11.99
C ASP A 95 9.62 24.45 11.90
N ASN A 96 10.35 23.89 12.87
CA ASN A 96 11.81 23.91 12.90
C ASN A 96 12.50 22.92 11.93
N THR A 97 11.77 22.20 11.07
CA THR A 97 12.33 21.17 10.18
C THR A 97 13.52 21.69 9.35
N GLY A 98 13.36 22.86 8.73
CA GLY A 98 14.43 23.43 7.88
C GLY A 98 15.70 23.74 8.67
N LYS A 99 15.59 24.29 9.88
CA LYS A 99 16.72 24.60 10.76
C LYS A 99 17.44 23.32 11.22
N ILE A 100 16.68 22.31 11.66
CA ILE A 100 17.24 21.01 12.05
C ILE A 100 18.01 20.36 10.92
N LEU A 101 17.46 20.37 9.70
CA LEU A 101 18.15 19.83 8.51
C LEU A 101 19.47 20.55 8.20
N GLU A 102 19.52 21.88 8.33
CA GLU A 102 20.75 22.66 8.12
C GLU A 102 21.82 22.30 9.17
N GLU A 103 21.45 22.19 10.44
CA GLU A 103 22.34 21.76 11.52
C GLU A 103 22.86 20.34 11.29
N LEU A 104 22.00 19.42 10.86
CA LEU A 104 22.39 18.05 10.52
C LEU A 104 23.31 17.98 9.30
N ALA A 105 23.13 18.87 8.32
CA ALA A 105 24.03 18.93 7.15
C ALA A 105 25.46 19.32 7.55
N LEU A 106 25.65 20.12 8.59
CA LEU A 106 26.99 20.41 9.10
C LEU A 106 27.64 19.19 9.77
N LYS A 107 26.81 18.29 10.35
CA LYS A 107 27.27 17.12 11.08
C LYS A 107 27.53 15.90 10.19
N TYR A 108 26.75 15.73 9.12
CA TYR A 108 26.79 14.54 8.26
C TYR A 108 27.22 14.89 6.84
N ASP A 109 28.40 14.42 6.41
CA ASP A 109 28.95 14.74 5.07
C ASP A 109 28.13 14.19 3.91
N LYS A 110 27.42 13.08 4.10
CA LYS A 110 26.56 12.45 3.10
C LYS A 110 25.24 13.20 2.89
N LEU A 111 24.87 14.12 3.81
CA LEU A 111 23.60 14.85 3.77
C LEU A 111 23.74 16.14 2.97
N ARG A 112 22.81 16.32 2.04
CA ARG A 112 22.59 17.55 1.28
C ARG A 112 21.16 18.03 1.53
N VAL A 113 20.97 19.33 1.68
CA VAL A 113 19.68 19.93 2.07
C VAL A 113 19.25 20.96 1.06
N ILE A 114 17.99 20.87 0.64
CA ILE A 114 17.36 21.86 -0.22
C ILE A 114 16.16 22.43 0.54
N ASN A 115 16.21 23.73 0.85
CA ASN A 115 15.15 24.45 1.54
C ASN A 115 14.32 25.27 0.54
N CYS A 116 13.03 24.96 0.41
CA CYS A 116 12.04 25.75 -0.31
C CYS A 116 11.22 26.57 0.71
N LEU A 117 10.90 27.82 0.39
CA LEU A 117 10.05 28.65 1.25
C LEU A 117 8.55 28.39 1.06
N GLU A 118 8.16 27.81 -0.08
CA GLU A 118 6.76 27.55 -0.44
C GLU A 118 6.47 26.05 -0.51
N ASN A 119 5.38 25.61 0.12
CA ASN A 119 4.89 24.24 -0.04
C ASN A 119 4.21 24.07 -1.40
N LYS A 120 4.79 23.26 -2.26
CA LYS A 120 4.25 22.87 -3.58
C LYS A 120 3.91 21.36 -3.66
N GLY A 121 4.00 20.66 -2.53
CA GLY A 121 3.65 19.26 -2.39
C GLY A 121 4.79 18.27 -2.58
N LYS A 122 4.61 17.06 -2.06
CA LYS A 122 5.61 15.99 -2.03
C LYS A 122 6.20 15.69 -3.42
N ALA A 123 5.38 15.65 -4.46
CA ALA A 123 5.84 15.42 -5.82
C ALA A 123 6.85 16.48 -6.29
N ASN A 124 6.63 17.76 -5.93
CA ASN A 124 7.56 18.85 -6.26
C ASN A 124 8.90 18.69 -5.51
N ALA A 125 8.87 18.33 -4.22
CA ALA A 125 10.09 18.03 -3.47
C ALA A 125 10.87 16.85 -4.07
N LEU A 126 10.17 15.79 -4.52
CA LEU A 126 10.78 14.67 -5.23
C LEU A 126 11.41 15.07 -6.56
N HIS A 127 10.79 15.99 -7.32
CA HIS A 127 11.40 16.56 -8.55
C HIS A 127 12.72 17.26 -8.25
N MET A 128 12.77 18.10 -7.22
CA MET A 128 13.97 18.80 -6.78
C MET A 128 15.08 17.81 -6.43
N ALA A 129 14.73 16.81 -5.60
CA ALA A 129 15.67 15.78 -5.19
C ALA A 129 16.20 14.95 -6.38
N ALA A 130 15.34 14.60 -7.35
CA ALA A 130 15.76 13.85 -8.53
C ALA A 130 16.74 14.65 -9.42
N HIS A 131 16.57 15.99 -9.52
CA HIS A 131 17.50 16.85 -10.22
C HIS A 131 18.82 17.03 -9.47
N ALA A 132 18.78 17.02 -8.13
CA ALA A 132 19.96 17.10 -7.28
C ALA A 132 20.72 15.77 -7.16
N ALA A 133 20.07 14.65 -7.42
CA ALA A 133 20.66 13.32 -7.28
C ALA A 133 21.79 13.05 -8.28
N LYS A 134 22.94 12.59 -7.77
CA LYS A 134 24.12 12.29 -8.58
C LYS A 134 24.07 10.88 -9.19
N TYR A 135 23.33 9.94 -8.59
CA TYR A 135 23.38 8.53 -8.97
C TYR A 135 22.11 8.08 -9.69
N GLU A 136 22.24 6.98 -10.44
CA GLU A 136 21.17 6.44 -11.30
C GLU A 136 20.05 5.76 -10.49
N TYR A 137 20.36 5.21 -9.32
CA TYR A 137 19.37 4.56 -8.47
C TYR A 137 18.96 5.49 -7.33
N LEU A 138 17.67 5.83 -7.30
CA LEU A 138 17.08 6.73 -6.32
C LEU A 138 16.23 5.93 -5.34
N ILE A 139 16.57 5.95 -4.05
CA ILE A 139 15.72 5.36 -3.01
C ILE A 139 14.93 6.48 -2.35
N CYS A 140 13.61 6.48 -2.53
CA CYS A 140 12.70 7.44 -1.91
C CYS A 140 12.13 6.83 -0.64
N ILE A 141 12.21 7.58 0.47
CA ILE A 141 11.61 7.21 1.75
C ILE A 141 10.90 8.43 2.36
N ASP A 142 9.91 8.19 3.22
CA ASP A 142 9.27 9.26 3.98
C ASP A 142 10.16 9.73 5.13
N SER A 143 10.05 11.00 5.51
CA SER A 143 10.88 11.66 6.54
C SER A 143 10.65 11.18 7.97
N ASP A 144 9.58 10.41 8.21
CA ASP A 144 9.24 9.76 9.47
C ASP A 144 9.55 8.26 9.49
N ALA A 145 10.21 7.77 8.45
CA ALA A 145 10.44 6.35 8.25
C ALA A 145 11.91 5.97 8.49
N ILE A 146 12.12 4.81 9.08
CA ILE A 146 13.45 4.24 9.36
C ILE A 146 13.72 3.11 8.38
N LEU A 147 14.73 3.29 7.56
CA LEU A 147 15.17 2.30 6.58
C LEU A 147 15.99 1.19 7.29
N ASP A 148 15.67 -0.07 7.01
CA ASP A 148 16.49 -1.20 7.47
C ASP A 148 17.84 -1.18 6.76
N ASP A 149 18.91 -1.56 7.47
CA ASP A 149 20.28 -1.50 6.98
C ASP A 149 20.50 -2.34 5.70
N MET A 150 19.83 -3.47 5.60
CA MET A 150 19.91 -4.35 4.43
C MET A 150 18.95 -3.98 3.29
N ALA A 151 17.99 -3.09 3.54
CA ALA A 151 16.99 -2.73 2.55
C ALA A 151 17.56 -2.14 1.25
N PRO A 152 18.57 -1.25 1.26
CA PRO A 152 19.20 -0.77 0.03
C PRO A 152 19.79 -1.89 -0.82
N TYR A 153 20.44 -2.88 -0.20
CA TYR A 153 21.01 -4.02 -0.91
C TYR A 153 19.92 -4.85 -1.59
N TYR A 154 18.83 -5.17 -0.88
CA TYR A 154 17.71 -5.92 -1.44
C TYR A 154 17.03 -5.19 -2.60
N LEU A 155 16.83 -3.87 -2.48
CA LEU A 155 16.24 -3.06 -3.55
C LEU A 155 17.14 -3.01 -4.79
N VAL A 156 18.43 -2.73 -4.60
CA VAL A 156 19.38 -2.60 -5.71
C VAL A 156 19.61 -3.94 -6.40
N ARG A 157 19.68 -5.05 -5.64
CA ARG A 157 19.79 -6.41 -6.21
C ARG A 157 18.74 -6.69 -7.26
N GLN A 158 17.50 -6.22 -7.05
CA GLN A 158 16.42 -6.43 -8.03
C GLN A 158 16.70 -5.77 -9.39
N PHE A 159 17.41 -4.64 -9.42
CA PHE A 159 17.86 -4.02 -10.69
C PHE A 159 19.00 -4.80 -11.33
N LEU A 160 19.93 -5.33 -10.53
CA LEU A 160 21.10 -6.06 -11.03
C LEU A 160 20.74 -7.43 -11.61
N GLU A 161 19.82 -8.16 -10.95
CA GLU A 161 19.46 -9.53 -11.34
C GLU A 161 18.37 -9.62 -12.40
N ASN A 162 17.42 -8.68 -12.43
CA ASN A 162 16.21 -8.80 -13.24
C ASN A 162 16.24 -7.96 -14.52
N GLY A 163 17.41 -7.41 -14.85
CA GLY A 163 17.68 -6.77 -16.14
C GLY A 163 17.14 -5.34 -16.26
N GLU A 164 17.23 -4.86 -17.45
CA GLU A 164 17.21 -3.45 -17.83
C GLU A 164 15.83 -2.81 -17.82
N ARG A 165 14.78 -3.63 -17.79
CA ARG A 165 13.38 -3.16 -17.79
C ARG A 165 12.84 -2.83 -16.41
N VAL A 166 13.60 -3.11 -15.35
CA VAL A 166 13.19 -2.75 -14.00
C VAL A 166 13.33 -1.24 -13.84
N GLY A 167 12.18 -0.57 -13.77
CA GLY A 167 12.10 0.88 -13.58
C GLY A 167 11.93 1.27 -12.12
N ALA A 168 11.30 0.39 -11.32
CA ALA A 168 11.13 0.61 -9.89
C ALA A 168 11.11 -0.70 -9.10
N VAL A 169 11.50 -0.61 -7.83
CA VAL A 169 11.42 -1.70 -6.85
C VAL A 169 10.78 -1.16 -5.59
N THR A 170 9.60 -1.65 -5.23
CA THR A 170 8.93 -1.27 -3.98
C THR A 170 9.30 -2.22 -2.86
N GLY A 171 9.60 -1.67 -1.68
CA GLY A 171 9.87 -2.43 -0.47
C GLY A 171 8.61 -2.71 0.34
N ASN A 172 8.82 -3.13 1.59
CA ASN A 172 7.82 -3.60 2.53
C ASN A 172 7.78 -2.70 3.77
N PRO A 173 6.83 -1.74 3.84
CA PRO A 173 6.68 -0.89 5.02
C PRO A 173 6.16 -1.67 6.23
N ARG A 174 6.74 -1.38 7.40
CA ARG A 174 6.42 -1.95 8.70
C ARG A 174 5.96 -0.88 9.66
N ILE A 175 5.04 -1.21 10.53
CA ILE A 175 4.50 -0.27 11.52
C ILE A 175 5.39 -0.27 12.76
N ARG A 176 5.78 0.91 13.23
CA ARG A 176 6.60 1.13 14.42
C ARG A 176 5.76 1.20 15.71
N ASN A 177 4.72 2.03 15.71
CA ASN A 177 3.83 2.25 16.86
C ASN A 177 2.72 1.18 16.88
N ARG A 178 2.75 0.29 17.90
CA ARG A 178 1.90 -0.92 17.93
C ARG A 178 1.05 -1.05 19.17
N ASP A 179 0.94 0.02 19.97
CA ASP A 179 0.29 -0.09 21.27
C ASP A 179 -1.20 0.19 21.22
N THR A 180 -1.63 1.15 20.38
CA THR A 180 -3.02 1.55 20.28
C THR A 180 -3.86 0.51 19.52
N LEU A 181 -5.17 0.47 19.78
CA LEU A 181 -6.11 -0.36 19.02
C LEU A 181 -5.99 -0.06 17.52
N ILE A 182 -6.01 1.22 17.15
CA ILE A 182 -5.98 1.68 15.75
C ILE A 182 -4.69 1.27 15.06
N SER A 183 -3.53 1.35 15.74
CA SER A 183 -2.26 0.93 15.15
C SER A 183 -2.17 -0.60 14.97
N LYS A 184 -2.72 -1.40 15.93
CA LYS A 184 -2.79 -2.86 15.81
C LYS A 184 -3.69 -3.32 14.65
N LEU A 185 -4.83 -2.64 14.45
CA LEU A 185 -5.69 -2.91 13.31
C LEU A 185 -5.00 -2.61 11.98
N GLN A 186 -4.29 -1.48 11.90
CA GLN A 186 -3.50 -1.13 10.70
C GLN A 186 -2.36 -2.14 10.46
N LEU A 187 -1.72 -2.67 11.51
CA LEU A 187 -0.69 -3.69 11.36
C LEU A 187 -1.23 -4.94 10.66
N VAL A 188 -2.43 -5.40 11.04
CA VAL A 188 -3.11 -6.53 10.39
C VAL A 188 -3.49 -6.20 8.95
N GLU A 189 -4.00 -4.98 8.71
CA GLU A 189 -4.36 -4.50 7.37
C GLU A 189 -3.14 -4.43 6.45
N TYR A 190 -2.01 -3.86 6.91
CA TYR A 190 -0.78 -3.75 6.10
C TYR A 190 -0.24 -5.13 5.70
N ALA A 191 -0.31 -6.11 6.58
CA ALA A 191 0.04 -7.48 6.24
C ALA A 191 -0.79 -8.01 5.06
N SER A 192 -2.09 -7.68 4.97
CA SER A 192 -2.96 -8.08 3.87
C SER A 192 -2.74 -7.23 2.61
N ILE A 193 -2.86 -5.92 2.69
CA ILE A 193 -2.84 -5.04 1.52
C ILE A 193 -1.45 -5.00 0.88
N ILE A 194 -0.41 -4.79 1.68
CA ILE A 194 0.96 -4.68 1.15
C ILE A 194 1.56 -6.07 0.98
N GLY A 195 1.41 -6.93 1.98
CA GLY A 195 1.98 -8.26 1.94
C GLY A 195 1.33 -9.17 0.90
N LEU A 196 0.04 -9.45 1.06
CA LEU A 196 -0.66 -10.47 0.27
C LEU A 196 -1.02 -9.99 -1.14
N ILE A 197 -1.63 -8.80 -1.26
CA ILE A 197 -2.13 -8.29 -2.54
C ILE A 197 -0.97 -7.98 -3.49
N LYS A 198 0.10 -7.33 -3.03
CA LYS A 198 1.28 -7.06 -3.88
C LYS A 198 1.95 -8.33 -4.39
N ARG A 199 2.04 -9.39 -3.56
CA ARG A 199 2.55 -10.69 -4.01
C ARG A 199 1.75 -11.23 -5.18
N THR A 200 0.43 -11.21 -5.07
CA THR A 200 -0.47 -11.68 -6.14
C THR A 200 -0.37 -10.82 -7.39
N GLN A 201 -0.39 -9.51 -7.24
CA GLN A 201 -0.23 -8.58 -8.35
C GLN A 201 1.09 -8.80 -9.09
N ARG A 202 2.16 -9.18 -8.39
CA ARG A 202 3.44 -9.56 -9.04
C ARG A 202 3.36 -10.88 -9.82
N ILE A 203 2.55 -11.84 -9.41
CA ILE A 203 2.28 -13.05 -10.21
C ILE A 203 1.53 -12.69 -11.51
N LEU A 204 0.59 -11.75 -11.44
CA LEU A 204 -0.08 -11.20 -12.61
C LEU A 204 0.84 -10.33 -13.49
N GLY A 205 1.95 -9.85 -12.94
CA GLY A 205 3.02 -9.14 -13.64
C GLY A 205 2.89 -7.61 -13.65
N LYS A 206 1.96 -7.05 -12.90
CA LYS A 206 1.75 -5.60 -12.71
C LYS A 206 1.33 -5.33 -11.27
N VAL A 207 1.57 -4.11 -10.79
CA VAL A 207 1.17 -3.68 -9.44
C VAL A 207 0.29 -2.43 -9.52
N MET A 208 -0.62 -2.26 -8.56
CA MET A 208 -1.44 -1.06 -8.47
C MET A 208 -0.57 0.15 -8.13
N THR A 209 0.30 0.00 -7.13
CA THR A 209 1.17 1.07 -6.65
C THR A 209 2.47 0.54 -6.06
N VAL A 210 3.51 1.34 -6.14
CA VAL A 210 4.66 1.23 -5.25
C VAL A 210 4.27 1.75 -3.86
N SER A 211 5.09 1.54 -2.85
CA SER A 211 4.88 2.16 -1.54
C SER A 211 5.64 3.48 -1.49
N GLY A 212 4.95 4.61 -1.30
CA GLY A 212 5.58 5.91 -1.16
C GLY A 212 6.57 6.00 0.00
N VAL A 213 6.42 5.11 1.00
CA VAL A 213 7.31 5.03 2.17
C VAL A 213 8.68 4.42 1.84
N ILE A 214 8.74 3.46 0.91
CA ILE A 214 9.99 2.82 0.47
C ILE A 214 9.88 2.35 -0.97
N VAL A 215 10.64 2.97 -1.84
CA VAL A 215 10.75 2.59 -3.23
C VAL A 215 12.08 3.01 -3.82
N ALA A 216 12.70 2.12 -4.58
CA ALA A 216 13.85 2.46 -5.41
C ALA A 216 13.42 2.65 -6.86
N TYR A 217 13.89 3.70 -7.50
CA TYR A 217 13.67 3.98 -8.91
C TYR A 217 14.97 3.98 -9.70
N ARG A 218 14.89 3.57 -10.96
CA ARG A 218 15.91 3.92 -11.95
C ARG A 218 15.61 5.33 -12.46
N LYS A 219 16.55 6.26 -12.34
CA LYS A 219 16.41 7.66 -12.75
C LYS A 219 15.99 7.78 -14.21
N LYS A 220 16.60 7.00 -15.10
CA LYS A 220 16.24 6.90 -16.51
C LYS A 220 14.78 6.51 -16.75
N ALA A 221 14.24 5.61 -15.93
CA ALA A 221 12.84 5.21 -16.02
C ALA A 221 11.90 6.36 -15.61
N LEU A 222 12.22 7.06 -14.52
CA LEU A 222 11.47 8.25 -14.10
C LEU A 222 11.47 9.35 -15.16
N MET A 223 12.63 9.62 -15.74
CA MET A 223 12.74 10.61 -16.81
C MET A 223 11.87 10.27 -18.02
N SER A 224 11.81 9.01 -18.40
CA SER A 224 10.99 8.56 -19.54
C SER A 224 9.48 8.82 -19.37
N VAL A 225 9.06 9.17 -18.18
CA VAL A 225 7.65 9.44 -17.79
C VAL A 225 7.46 10.84 -17.18
N ASP A 226 8.40 11.75 -17.39
CA ASP A 226 8.37 13.13 -16.88
C ASP A 226 8.24 13.20 -15.35
N LEU A 227 8.97 12.32 -14.65
CA LEU A 227 9.01 12.21 -13.20
C LEU A 227 7.60 11.95 -12.56
N TRP A 228 7.33 12.52 -11.39
CA TRP A 228 6.06 12.37 -10.68
C TRP A 228 5.02 13.40 -11.14
N ASP A 229 3.74 13.04 -11.09
CA ASP A 229 2.65 14.00 -11.36
C ASP A 229 2.45 14.89 -10.13
N ARG A 230 2.47 16.22 -10.33
CA ARG A 230 2.35 17.22 -9.25
C ARG A 230 0.90 17.63 -8.97
N ASP A 231 -0.03 17.18 -9.79
CA ASP A 231 -1.46 17.45 -9.72
C ASP A 231 -2.30 16.29 -9.16
N ILE A 232 -1.65 15.18 -8.79
CA ILE A 232 -2.29 13.99 -8.17
C ILE A 232 -1.83 13.87 -6.71
N ILE A 233 -2.78 13.62 -5.82
CA ILE A 233 -2.52 13.58 -4.37
C ILE A 233 -1.69 12.36 -3.92
N THR A 234 -1.64 11.30 -4.74
CA THR A 234 -0.84 10.10 -4.52
C THR A 234 0.14 9.92 -5.68
N GLU A 235 1.26 10.59 -5.58
CA GLU A 235 2.32 10.61 -6.60
C GLU A 235 2.88 9.21 -6.88
N ASP A 236 2.87 8.34 -5.88
CA ASP A 236 3.34 6.95 -5.93
C ASP A 236 2.43 6.05 -6.78
N ILE A 237 1.11 6.22 -6.70
CA ILE A 237 0.18 5.52 -7.58
C ILE A 237 0.36 6.03 -9.02
N ALA A 238 0.40 7.36 -9.20
CA ALA A 238 0.52 7.99 -10.51
C ALA A 238 1.77 7.53 -11.27
N VAL A 239 2.95 7.64 -10.64
CA VAL A 239 4.21 7.22 -11.26
C VAL A 239 4.24 5.72 -11.55
N SER A 240 3.61 4.89 -10.71
CA SER A 240 3.50 3.45 -10.93
C SER A 240 2.75 3.13 -12.24
N TRP A 241 1.66 3.83 -12.50
CA TRP A 241 0.90 3.66 -13.74
C TRP A 241 1.65 4.19 -14.95
N LYS A 242 2.27 5.37 -14.86
CA LYS A 242 3.09 5.97 -15.93
C LYS A 242 4.22 5.02 -16.35
N LEU A 243 5.00 4.52 -15.40
CA LEU A 243 6.09 3.58 -15.64
C LEU A 243 5.59 2.30 -16.33
N GLN A 244 4.52 1.70 -15.83
CA GLN A 244 3.99 0.46 -16.38
C GLN A 244 3.37 0.64 -17.77
N ARG A 245 2.76 1.80 -18.05
CA ARG A 245 2.28 2.16 -19.39
C ARG A 245 3.40 2.36 -20.40
N LYS A 246 4.58 2.82 -19.97
CA LYS A 246 5.81 2.88 -20.77
C LYS A 246 6.58 1.55 -20.78
N PHE A 247 5.93 0.47 -20.29
CA PHE A 247 6.47 -0.90 -20.26
C PHE A 247 7.68 -1.10 -19.36
N TRP A 248 7.93 -0.23 -18.40
CA TRP A 248 8.83 -0.52 -17.30
C TRP A 248 8.22 -1.59 -16.38
N ASP A 249 9.09 -2.44 -15.81
CA ASP A 249 8.68 -3.42 -14.80
C ASP A 249 8.84 -2.81 -13.40
N ILE A 250 7.83 -3.04 -12.55
CA ILE A 250 7.90 -2.68 -11.13
C ILE A 250 8.00 -3.97 -10.33
N ARG A 251 9.05 -4.10 -9.53
CA ARG A 251 9.28 -5.25 -8.65
C ARG A 251 8.78 -4.99 -7.24
N TYR A 252 8.47 -6.05 -6.52
CA TYR A 252 8.24 -6.03 -5.08
C TYR A 252 9.30 -6.88 -4.39
N GLU A 253 9.98 -6.30 -3.41
CA GLU A 253 10.99 -6.96 -2.60
C GLU A 253 10.56 -6.96 -1.13
N PRO A 254 9.97 -8.05 -0.62
CA PRO A 254 9.41 -8.11 0.73
C PRO A 254 10.47 -8.06 1.85
N ARG A 255 11.77 -8.33 1.55
CA ARG A 255 12.88 -8.24 2.50
C ARG A 255 13.42 -6.81 2.66
N ALA A 256 13.08 -5.90 1.75
CA ALA A 256 13.45 -4.49 1.87
C ALA A 256 12.51 -3.79 2.84
N LEU A 257 12.84 -3.81 4.12
CA LEU A 257 12.00 -3.28 5.19
C LEU A 257 12.21 -1.78 5.40
N CYS A 258 11.13 -1.09 5.70
CA CYS A 258 11.14 0.30 6.16
C CYS A 258 10.08 0.50 7.23
N TRP A 259 10.46 1.08 8.35
CA TRP A 259 9.66 1.18 9.55
C TRP A 259 9.05 2.58 9.65
N MET A 260 7.72 2.68 9.67
CA MET A 260 6.97 3.93 9.62
C MET A 260 5.99 4.08 10.78
N LEU A 261 5.61 5.31 11.08
CA LEU A 261 4.54 5.62 12.02
C LEU A 261 3.18 5.62 11.29
N VAL A 262 2.14 5.19 12.00
CA VAL A 262 0.76 5.22 11.49
C VAL A 262 -0.14 6.03 12.41
N PRO A 263 -1.25 6.60 11.89
CA PRO A 263 -2.22 7.30 12.71
C PRO A 263 -2.75 6.45 13.87
N GLU A 264 -2.90 7.06 15.03
CA GLU A 264 -3.41 6.40 16.23
C GLU A 264 -4.83 6.83 16.59
N THR A 265 -5.38 7.77 15.85
CA THR A 265 -6.75 8.26 15.99
C THR A 265 -7.63 7.82 14.81
N ILE A 266 -8.94 7.67 15.04
CA ILE A 266 -9.92 7.35 13.98
C ILE A 266 -9.94 8.46 12.94
N SER A 267 -9.83 9.73 13.35
CA SER A 267 -9.80 10.88 12.44
C SER A 267 -8.56 10.85 11.54
N GLY A 268 -7.38 10.58 12.12
CA GLY A 268 -6.13 10.44 11.36
C GLY A 268 -6.20 9.30 10.34
N LEU A 269 -6.68 8.12 10.78
CA LEU A 269 -6.91 6.97 9.91
C LEU A 269 -7.88 7.31 8.77
N TRP A 270 -9.02 7.92 9.09
CA TRP A 270 -10.03 8.33 8.10
C TRP A 270 -9.46 9.27 7.03
N ASN A 271 -8.76 10.32 7.45
CA ASN A 271 -8.18 11.30 6.53
C ASN A 271 -7.11 10.66 5.63
N GLN A 272 -6.29 9.78 6.17
CA GLN A 272 -5.29 9.04 5.40
C GLN A 272 -5.96 8.13 4.36
N ARG A 273 -7.01 7.39 4.72
CA ARG A 273 -7.73 6.48 3.81
C ARG A 273 -8.50 7.23 2.74
N VAL A 274 -9.14 8.37 3.07
CA VAL A 274 -9.81 9.23 2.07
C VAL A 274 -8.80 9.74 1.03
N ARG A 275 -7.60 10.15 1.46
CA ARG A 275 -6.53 10.57 0.55
C ARG A 275 -6.09 9.44 -0.39
N TRP A 276 -5.92 8.22 0.13
CA TRP A 276 -5.54 7.06 -0.69
C TRP A 276 -6.63 6.67 -1.69
N ALA A 277 -7.89 6.65 -1.24
CA ALA A 277 -9.02 6.35 -2.12
C ALA A 277 -9.16 7.41 -3.22
N GLN A 278 -9.00 8.70 -2.88
CA GLN A 278 -9.04 9.80 -3.84
C GLN A 278 -7.98 9.60 -4.93
N GLY A 279 -6.72 9.38 -4.55
CA GLY A 279 -5.64 9.19 -5.52
C GLY A 279 -5.85 7.96 -6.41
N GLY A 280 -6.34 6.84 -5.85
CA GLY A 280 -6.69 5.66 -6.63
C GLY A 280 -7.79 5.94 -7.66
N GLN A 281 -8.82 6.73 -7.31
CA GLN A 281 -9.89 7.12 -8.21
C GLN A 281 -9.43 8.11 -9.29
N GLU A 282 -8.60 9.10 -8.95
CA GLU A 282 -8.00 10.05 -9.91
C GLU A 282 -7.23 9.31 -11.01
N ILE A 283 -6.50 8.26 -10.65
CA ILE A 283 -5.77 7.41 -11.61
C ILE A 283 -6.72 6.65 -12.53
N ILE A 284 -7.83 6.12 -12.02
CA ILE A 284 -8.84 5.43 -12.84
C ILE A 284 -9.43 6.41 -13.86
N PHE A 285 -9.77 7.62 -13.47
CA PHE A 285 -10.28 8.64 -14.39
C PHE A 285 -9.23 9.03 -15.44
N ARG A 286 -7.99 9.28 -15.02
CA ARG A 286 -6.88 9.67 -15.93
C ARG A 286 -6.55 8.58 -16.95
N HIS A 287 -6.70 7.33 -16.58
CA HIS A 287 -6.36 6.19 -17.44
C HIS A 287 -7.57 5.46 -18.03
N ALA A 288 -8.76 6.06 -18.07
CA ALA A 288 -9.99 5.44 -18.61
C ALA A 288 -9.83 4.92 -20.05
N GLY A 289 -8.96 5.56 -20.85
CA GLY A 289 -8.65 5.12 -22.22
C GLY A 289 -7.72 3.90 -22.34
N ILE A 290 -7.40 3.20 -21.23
CA ILE A 290 -6.42 2.09 -21.26
C ILE A 290 -6.85 0.91 -22.17
N PHE A 291 -8.14 0.72 -22.35
CA PHE A 291 -8.69 -0.35 -23.21
C PHE A 291 -8.52 -0.09 -24.69
N LYS A 292 -8.24 1.15 -25.10
CA LYS A 292 -8.01 1.53 -26.50
C LYS A 292 -6.67 1.00 -27.04
N ASP A 293 -5.70 0.68 -26.17
CA ASP A 293 -4.40 0.12 -26.57
C ASP A 293 -4.27 -1.32 -26.07
N TRP A 294 -4.37 -2.28 -26.98
CA TRP A 294 -4.20 -3.72 -26.67
C TRP A 294 -2.86 -4.06 -26.03
N ARG A 295 -1.82 -3.28 -26.27
CA ARG A 295 -0.50 -3.49 -25.64
C ARG A 295 -0.55 -3.28 -24.12
N GLN A 296 -1.54 -2.53 -23.62
CA GLN A 296 -1.78 -2.26 -22.19
C GLN A 296 -2.62 -3.37 -21.50
N ARG A 297 -3.06 -4.41 -22.19
CA ARG A 297 -3.94 -5.48 -21.65
C ARG A 297 -3.48 -6.10 -20.34
N ARG A 298 -2.17 -6.03 -20.03
CA ARG A 298 -1.63 -6.54 -18.75
C ARG A 298 -1.98 -5.64 -17.54
N LEU A 299 -2.40 -4.41 -17.76
CA LEU A 299 -2.90 -3.51 -16.72
C LEU A 299 -4.42 -3.62 -16.53
N TRP A 300 -5.15 -4.18 -17.51
CA TRP A 300 -6.60 -4.29 -17.44
C TRP A 300 -7.13 -5.00 -16.20
N PRO A 301 -6.56 -6.13 -15.75
CA PRO A 301 -7.04 -6.79 -14.53
C PRO A 301 -7.01 -5.88 -13.30
N ILE A 302 -5.93 -5.09 -13.13
CA ILE A 302 -5.80 -4.15 -12.00
C ILE A 302 -6.78 -2.98 -12.15
N TYR A 303 -6.94 -2.46 -13.37
CA TYR A 303 -7.91 -1.39 -13.64
C TYR A 303 -9.34 -1.85 -13.33
N ILE A 304 -9.72 -3.02 -13.83
CA ILE A 304 -11.05 -3.61 -13.63
C ILE A 304 -11.29 -3.89 -12.13
N GLU A 305 -10.29 -4.44 -11.44
CA GLU A 305 -10.36 -4.70 -10.00
C GLU A 305 -10.63 -3.41 -9.22
N GLN A 306 -9.95 -2.29 -9.53
CA GLN A 306 -10.20 -1.00 -8.88
C GLN A 306 -11.60 -0.45 -9.17
N VAL A 307 -12.09 -0.58 -10.40
CA VAL A 307 -13.47 -0.19 -10.75
C VAL A 307 -14.49 -1.02 -9.95
N PHE A 308 -14.29 -2.35 -9.87
CA PHE A 308 -15.15 -3.22 -9.07
C PHE A 308 -15.09 -2.91 -7.58
N SER A 309 -13.93 -2.52 -7.05
CA SER A 309 -13.79 -2.07 -5.66
C SER A 309 -14.64 -0.83 -5.34
N ILE A 310 -14.66 0.15 -6.26
CA ILE A 310 -15.50 1.35 -6.13
C ILE A 310 -17.00 0.95 -6.21
N LEU A 311 -17.37 0.17 -7.21
CA LEU A 311 -18.75 -0.30 -7.39
C LEU A 311 -19.22 -1.13 -6.20
N TRP A 312 -18.37 -1.99 -5.66
CA TRP A 312 -18.67 -2.75 -4.45
C TRP A 312 -18.96 -1.84 -3.26
N SER A 313 -18.15 -0.82 -3.04
CA SER A 313 -18.33 0.12 -1.92
C SER A 313 -19.67 0.86 -2.01
N ILE A 314 -20.03 1.33 -3.20
CA ILE A 314 -21.32 1.99 -3.45
C ILE A 314 -22.46 1.00 -3.23
N SER A 315 -22.37 -0.20 -3.83
CA SER A 315 -23.37 -1.25 -3.72
C SER A 315 -23.57 -1.71 -2.27
N TRP A 316 -22.48 -1.85 -1.52
CA TRP A 316 -22.53 -2.27 -0.11
C TRP A 316 -23.25 -1.24 0.75
N ILE A 317 -22.99 0.07 0.59
CA ILE A 317 -23.69 1.14 1.33
C ILE A 317 -25.19 1.17 0.95
N ALA A 318 -25.47 1.14 -0.34
CA ALA A 318 -26.87 1.17 -0.83
C ALA A 318 -27.66 -0.05 -0.34
N PHE A 319 -27.05 -1.26 -0.39
CA PHE A 319 -27.70 -2.47 0.05
C PHE A 319 -27.85 -2.55 1.58
N SER A 320 -26.86 -2.06 2.33
CA SER A 320 -26.96 -1.95 3.80
C SER A 320 -28.09 -1.00 4.20
N ALA A 321 -28.21 0.14 3.56
CA ALA A 321 -29.31 1.08 3.77
C ALA A 321 -30.67 0.40 3.44
N LEU A 322 -30.76 -0.23 2.26
CA LEU A 322 -31.97 -0.97 1.87
C LEU A 322 -32.34 -2.03 2.91
N THR A 323 -31.37 -2.81 3.39
CA THR A 323 -31.59 -3.86 4.41
C THR A 323 -32.15 -3.26 5.69
N ILE A 324 -31.57 -2.16 6.19
CA ILE A 324 -32.03 -1.47 7.40
C ILE A 324 -33.48 -0.97 7.24
N PHE A 325 -33.80 -0.30 6.15
CA PHE A 325 -35.13 0.28 5.93
C PHE A 325 -36.20 -0.77 5.61
N THR A 326 -35.82 -1.93 5.06
CA THR A 326 -36.77 -2.97 4.64
C THR A 326 -36.75 -4.22 5.52
N ALA A 327 -35.89 -4.31 6.53
CA ALA A 327 -35.68 -5.49 7.37
C ALA A 327 -37.00 -6.05 7.98
N LYS A 328 -37.92 -5.16 8.36
CA LYS A 328 -39.23 -5.54 8.91
C LYS A 328 -40.12 -6.30 7.90
N TYR A 329 -39.96 -6.01 6.59
CA TYR A 329 -40.82 -6.56 5.53
C TYR A 329 -40.11 -7.58 4.65
N ARG A 330 -38.78 -7.57 4.66
CA ARG A 330 -37.92 -8.37 3.77
C ARG A 330 -36.84 -9.13 4.56
N GLN A 331 -37.30 -10.07 5.38
CA GLN A 331 -36.41 -10.93 6.19
C GLN A 331 -35.44 -11.76 5.33
N ASP A 332 -35.82 -12.10 4.08
CA ASP A 332 -34.96 -12.78 3.12
C ASP A 332 -33.68 -12.01 2.83
N ILE A 333 -33.76 -10.68 2.66
CA ILE A 333 -32.60 -9.80 2.43
C ILE A 333 -31.69 -9.79 3.67
N LEU A 334 -32.28 -9.66 4.86
CA LEU A 334 -31.54 -9.67 6.11
C LEU A 334 -30.78 -10.99 6.33
N VAL A 335 -31.44 -12.12 6.07
CA VAL A 335 -30.84 -13.47 6.17
C VAL A 335 -29.67 -13.61 5.20
N PHE A 336 -29.85 -13.22 3.93
CA PHE A 336 -28.79 -13.24 2.93
C PHE A 336 -27.58 -12.37 3.34
N PHE A 337 -27.85 -11.14 3.79
CA PHE A 337 -26.79 -10.22 4.22
C PHE A 337 -26.01 -10.77 5.43
N SER A 338 -26.73 -11.33 6.42
CA SER A 338 -26.11 -11.91 7.61
C SER A 338 -25.23 -13.11 7.26
N PHE A 339 -25.75 -14.07 6.48
CA PHE A 339 -24.98 -15.23 6.06
C PHE A 339 -23.77 -14.85 5.21
N SER A 340 -23.95 -13.91 4.27
CA SER A 340 -22.84 -13.37 3.44
C SER A 340 -21.76 -12.75 4.31
N ALA A 341 -22.14 -11.97 5.34
CA ALA A 341 -21.18 -11.37 6.27
C ALA A 341 -20.37 -12.43 7.02
N PHE A 342 -21.02 -13.50 7.52
CA PHE A 342 -20.32 -14.60 8.19
C PHE A 342 -19.39 -15.37 7.25
N ALA A 343 -19.85 -15.70 6.05
CA ALA A 343 -19.06 -16.41 5.05
C ALA A 343 -17.82 -15.61 4.61
N LEU A 344 -17.98 -14.32 4.33
CA LEU A 344 -16.88 -13.43 3.97
C LEU A 344 -15.95 -13.18 5.17
N SER A 345 -16.46 -13.15 6.40
CA SER A 345 -15.62 -13.04 7.60
C SER A 345 -14.75 -14.28 7.79
N MET A 346 -15.30 -15.48 7.62
CA MET A 346 -14.51 -16.72 7.68
C MET A 346 -13.37 -16.70 6.65
N LEU A 347 -13.68 -16.33 5.41
CA LEU A 347 -12.69 -16.23 4.36
C LEU A 347 -11.63 -15.17 4.65
N SER A 348 -12.04 -14.03 5.21
CA SER A 348 -11.15 -12.94 5.64
C SER A 348 -10.21 -13.39 6.77
N PHE A 349 -10.67 -14.17 7.73
CA PHE A 349 -9.81 -14.70 8.79
C PHE A 349 -8.75 -15.66 8.24
N ILE A 350 -9.11 -16.53 7.31
CA ILE A 350 -8.14 -17.41 6.62
C ILE A 350 -7.13 -16.56 5.83
N GLN A 351 -7.61 -15.57 5.07
CA GLN A 351 -6.76 -14.67 4.30
C GLN A 351 -5.76 -13.92 5.19
N LEU A 352 -6.22 -13.37 6.31
CA LEU A 352 -5.36 -12.62 7.24
C LEU A 352 -4.39 -13.54 7.99
N PHE A 353 -4.78 -14.78 8.30
CA PHE A 353 -3.87 -15.77 8.85
C PHE A 353 -2.70 -16.07 7.90
N ILE A 354 -3.01 -16.37 6.64
CA ILE A 354 -1.99 -16.61 5.60
C ILE A 354 -1.10 -15.39 5.45
N SER A 355 -1.68 -14.20 5.41
CA SER A 355 -1.00 -12.93 5.25
C SER A 355 -0.01 -12.65 6.39
N ILE A 356 -0.49 -12.71 7.63
CA ILE A 356 0.32 -12.48 8.83
C ILE A 356 1.43 -13.55 8.95
N LYS A 357 1.13 -14.81 8.61
CA LYS A 357 2.12 -15.90 8.61
C LYS A 357 3.27 -15.60 7.65
N HIS A 358 2.99 -15.13 6.42
CA HIS A 358 4.02 -14.76 5.45
C HIS A 358 4.85 -13.56 5.94
N GLU A 359 4.20 -12.56 6.54
CA GLU A 359 4.88 -11.37 7.05
C GLU A 359 5.64 -11.62 8.34
N SER A 360 5.25 -12.63 9.13
CA SER A 360 5.93 -12.99 10.38
C SER A 360 7.34 -13.55 10.19
N VAL A 361 7.71 -13.89 8.96
CA VAL A 361 9.10 -14.24 8.60
C VAL A 361 10.04 -13.04 8.75
N TYR A 362 9.55 -11.83 8.48
CA TYR A 362 10.32 -10.58 8.51
C TYR A 362 10.18 -9.81 9.81
N ASP A 363 9.05 -9.98 10.50
CA ASP A 363 8.71 -9.23 11.70
C ASP A 363 7.69 -10.04 12.51
N ASN A 364 8.04 -10.49 13.70
CA ASN A 364 7.22 -11.38 14.54
C ASN A 364 5.87 -10.77 14.93
N ILE A 365 4.94 -10.74 13.96
CA ILE A 365 3.60 -10.16 14.11
C ILE A 365 2.49 -11.19 14.33
N MET A 366 2.80 -12.47 14.43
CA MET A 366 1.77 -13.52 14.60
C MET A 366 0.91 -13.32 15.85
N LYS A 367 1.49 -12.78 16.92
CA LYS A 367 0.77 -12.43 18.16
C LYS A 367 -0.37 -11.43 17.96
N TYR A 368 -0.34 -10.66 16.86
CA TYR A 368 -1.39 -9.70 16.54
C TYR A 368 -2.55 -10.30 15.74
N TYR A 369 -2.52 -11.59 15.42
CA TYR A 369 -3.59 -12.22 14.62
C TYR A 369 -4.98 -12.08 15.25
N ILE A 370 -5.10 -12.07 16.58
CA ILE A 370 -6.38 -11.88 17.26
C ILE A 370 -7.10 -10.59 16.87
N TRP A 371 -6.35 -9.55 16.46
CA TRP A 371 -6.90 -8.28 15.98
C TRP A 371 -7.52 -8.39 14.57
N ALA A 372 -7.32 -9.53 13.88
CA ALA A 372 -7.98 -9.82 12.61
C ALA A 372 -9.52 -9.91 12.76
N SER A 373 -10.03 -10.18 13.97
CA SER A 373 -11.46 -10.21 14.29
C SER A 373 -12.19 -8.91 13.92
N TRP A 374 -11.50 -7.78 13.96
CA TRP A 374 -12.04 -6.45 13.63
C TRP A 374 -12.15 -6.18 12.14
N TYR A 375 -11.34 -6.88 11.32
CA TYR A 375 -11.18 -6.54 9.92
C TYR A 375 -12.49 -6.62 9.12
N PRO A 376 -13.29 -7.70 9.18
CA PRO A 376 -14.51 -7.81 8.36
C PRO A 376 -15.62 -6.84 8.77
N ILE A 377 -15.66 -6.39 10.01
CA ILE A 377 -16.69 -5.46 10.48
C ILE A 377 -16.19 -4.03 10.36
N PHE A 378 -15.12 -3.68 11.07
CA PHE A 378 -14.66 -2.30 11.21
C PHE A 378 -14.04 -1.77 9.91
N TYR A 379 -13.12 -2.53 9.30
CA TYR A 379 -12.41 -2.05 8.11
C TYR A 379 -13.29 -2.01 6.86
N TRP A 380 -14.16 -2.98 6.65
CA TRP A 380 -15.05 -2.96 5.49
C TRP A 380 -16.02 -1.77 5.54
N ILE A 381 -16.55 -1.48 6.74
CA ILE A 381 -17.40 -0.30 6.94
C ILE A 381 -16.62 0.97 6.62
N ILE A 382 -15.45 1.17 7.25
CA ILE A 382 -14.63 2.35 7.01
C ILE A 382 -14.26 2.47 5.53
N ASN A 383 -13.77 1.41 4.90
CA ASN A 383 -13.35 1.45 3.50
C ASN A 383 -14.50 1.78 2.55
N ALA A 384 -15.70 1.22 2.75
CA ALA A 384 -16.85 1.54 1.92
C ALA A 384 -17.19 3.05 1.98
N PHE A 385 -17.28 3.60 3.21
CA PHE A 385 -17.57 5.03 3.38
C PHE A 385 -16.45 5.95 2.90
N VAL A 386 -15.19 5.57 3.10
CA VAL A 386 -14.01 6.31 2.62
C VAL A 386 -14.00 6.41 1.10
N VAL A 387 -14.26 5.32 0.39
CA VAL A 387 -14.30 5.28 -1.08
C VAL A 387 -15.40 6.19 -1.61
N VAL A 388 -16.60 6.14 -1.04
CA VAL A 388 -17.73 6.99 -1.45
C VAL A 388 -17.46 8.45 -1.08
N ARG A 389 -16.88 8.75 0.09
CA ARG A 389 -16.49 10.11 0.50
C ARG A 389 -15.41 10.72 -0.39
N ALA A 390 -14.51 9.91 -0.92
CA ALA A 390 -13.44 10.36 -1.81
C ALA A 390 -13.92 10.70 -3.22
N LEU A 391 -15.01 10.07 -3.70
CA LEU A 391 -15.48 10.19 -5.08
C LEU A 391 -15.76 11.64 -5.55
N PRO A 392 -16.50 12.48 -4.82
CA PRO A 392 -16.69 13.86 -5.24
C PRO A 392 -15.39 14.69 -5.22
N LYS A 393 -14.46 14.36 -4.30
CA LYS A 393 -13.16 15.03 -4.24
C LYS A 393 -12.30 14.68 -5.45
N SER A 394 -12.26 13.41 -5.84
CA SER A 394 -11.47 12.95 -7.00
C SER A 394 -12.01 13.50 -8.32
N ILE A 395 -13.34 13.59 -8.48
CA ILE A 395 -13.97 14.20 -9.64
C ILE A 395 -13.61 15.71 -9.69
N MET A 396 -13.77 16.42 -8.57
CA MET A 396 -13.48 17.85 -8.50
C MET A 396 -12.00 18.16 -8.77
N SER A 397 -11.08 17.38 -8.20
CA SER A 397 -9.64 17.50 -8.43
C SER A 397 -9.29 17.29 -9.91
N THR A 398 -9.85 16.25 -10.54
CA THR A 398 -9.63 15.95 -11.95
C THR A 398 -10.13 17.08 -12.88
N ILE A 399 -11.20 17.76 -12.51
CA ILE A 399 -11.76 18.87 -13.32
C ILE A 399 -10.97 20.18 -13.11
N ARG A 400 -10.62 20.50 -11.84
CA ARG A 400 -9.99 21.79 -11.50
C ARG A 400 -8.51 21.85 -11.83
N GLY A 401 -7.80 20.73 -11.71
CA GLY A 401 -6.34 20.71 -11.78
C GLY A 401 -5.67 21.48 -10.61
N GLY A 402 -4.38 21.73 -10.73
CA GLY A 402 -3.59 22.47 -9.75
C GLY A 402 -2.64 21.56 -8.93
N TYR A 403 -1.84 22.15 -8.05
CA TYR A 403 -0.91 21.39 -7.22
C TYR A 403 -1.63 20.55 -6.16
N ALA A 404 -1.23 19.31 -6.04
CA ALA A 404 -1.66 18.43 -4.95
C ALA A 404 -0.78 18.68 -3.71
N THR A 405 -1.19 19.62 -2.87
CA THR A 405 -0.52 19.88 -1.58
C THR A 405 -0.94 18.87 -0.54
N TRP A 406 0.00 18.43 0.29
CA TRP A 406 -0.25 17.48 1.36
C TRP A 406 -0.15 18.16 2.73
N LYS A 407 -0.84 17.58 3.72
CA LYS A 407 -0.68 17.92 5.14
C LYS A 407 -0.01 16.73 5.81
N SER A 408 0.93 16.99 6.71
CA SER A 408 1.52 15.95 7.53
C SER A 408 0.42 15.19 8.28
N PRO A 409 0.37 13.85 8.24
CA PRO A 409 -0.62 13.07 8.96
C PRO A 409 -0.39 13.19 10.47
N ASP A 410 -1.47 13.05 11.27
CA ASP A 410 -1.37 12.83 12.71
C ASP A 410 -0.68 11.48 12.97
N ARG A 411 0.44 11.49 13.68
CA ARG A 411 1.31 10.32 13.93
C ARG A 411 1.27 9.81 15.37
N GLY A 412 0.38 10.37 16.20
CA GLY A 412 0.34 10.08 17.63
C GLY A 412 1.49 10.74 18.40
N THR A 413 1.54 10.52 19.69
CA THR A 413 2.61 11.00 20.57
C THR A 413 3.56 9.87 20.91
N ILE A 414 4.83 10.00 20.51
CA ILE A 414 5.90 9.07 20.90
C ILE A 414 6.23 9.28 22.36
N ASP A 415 6.35 8.21 23.14
CA ASP A 415 6.81 8.25 24.52
C ASP A 415 8.33 8.12 24.56
N ASN A 416 9.02 9.25 24.65
CA ASN A 416 10.47 9.29 24.69
C ASN A 416 11.06 8.84 26.04
N ASP A 417 10.22 8.71 27.09
CA ASP A 417 10.68 8.39 28.45
C ASP A 417 10.94 6.88 28.67
N GLU A 418 10.49 6.02 27.76
CA GLU A 418 10.66 4.56 27.86
C GLU A 418 11.63 3.95 26.81
N GLU A 419 12.82 4.52 26.66
CA GLU A 419 13.87 3.97 25.75
C GLU A 419 14.34 2.54 26.10
N LYS A 420 14.02 2.01 27.28
CA LYS A 420 14.61 0.75 27.79
C LYS A 420 14.00 -0.55 27.28
N GLU A 421 12.83 -0.54 26.62
CA GLU A 421 12.18 -1.75 26.11
C GLU A 421 11.81 -1.69 24.61
N SER A 422 12.12 -0.61 23.91
CA SER A 422 11.90 -0.54 22.45
C SER A 422 13.02 -1.29 21.72
N THR A 423 12.63 -2.14 20.77
CA THR A 423 13.60 -2.58 19.75
C THR A 423 14.02 -1.35 18.93
N VAL A 424 15.16 -1.42 18.22
CA VAL A 424 15.68 -0.33 17.37
C VAL A 424 14.61 0.28 16.44
N TYR A 425 13.55 -0.46 16.14
CA TYR A 425 12.54 -0.09 15.15
C TYR A 425 11.13 0.15 15.70
N THR A 426 10.80 -0.32 16.90
CA THR A 426 9.46 -0.13 17.48
C THR A 426 9.46 0.95 18.55
N VAL A 427 8.42 1.76 18.59
CA VAL A 427 8.23 2.83 19.57
C VAL A 427 6.94 2.63 20.36
N LYS A 428 6.92 3.08 21.60
CA LYS A 428 5.74 3.07 22.46
C LYS A 428 4.95 4.36 22.30
N SER A 429 3.62 4.26 22.41
CA SER A 429 2.70 5.39 22.32
C SER A 429 2.11 5.72 23.69
N LYS A 430 1.97 7.02 24.00
CA LYS A 430 1.28 7.46 25.21
C LYS A 430 -0.21 7.13 25.17
N GLN A 431 -0.65 6.21 26.02
CA GLN A 431 -2.06 5.84 26.12
C GLN A 431 -2.60 6.06 27.53
N LYS A 432 -3.80 6.68 27.62
CA LYS A 432 -4.56 6.72 28.87
C LYS A 432 -5.03 5.33 29.27
N ILE A 433 -4.95 4.98 30.55
CA ILE A 433 -5.37 3.67 31.09
C ILE A 433 -6.80 3.32 30.68
N VAL A 434 -7.72 4.29 30.74
CA VAL A 434 -9.12 4.12 30.31
C VAL A 434 -9.22 3.64 28.87
N GLY A 435 -8.42 4.21 27.97
CA GLY A 435 -8.38 3.78 26.55
C GLY A 435 -7.88 2.35 26.40
N LYS A 436 -6.88 1.93 27.18
CA LYS A 436 -6.39 0.53 27.19
C LYS A 436 -7.47 -0.45 27.64
N VAL A 437 -8.22 -0.11 28.70
CA VAL A 437 -9.32 -0.95 29.23
C VAL A 437 -10.45 -1.07 28.21
N ILE A 438 -10.91 0.04 27.61
CA ILE A 438 -11.95 0.03 26.58
C ILE A 438 -11.49 -0.81 25.39
N ALA A 439 -10.28 -0.61 24.90
CA ALA A 439 -9.74 -1.40 23.78
C ALA A 439 -9.71 -2.90 24.10
N MET A 440 -9.36 -3.29 25.34
CA MET A 440 -9.36 -4.67 25.78
C MET A 440 -10.78 -5.26 25.79
N LEU A 441 -11.76 -4.57 26.40
CA LEU A 441 -13.14 -5.05 26.48
C LEU A 441 -13.77 -5.24 25.09
N VAL A 442 -13.60 -4.26 24.22
CA VAL A 442 -14.12 -4.34 22.86
C VAL A 442 -13.40 -5.43 22.06
N ASN A 443 -12.10 -5.64 22.29
CA ASN A 443 -11.37 -6.73 21.62
C ASN A 443 -11.86 -8.11 22.07
N VAL A 444 -12.22 -8.29 23.35
CA VAL A 444 -12.82 -9.55 23.83
C VAL A 444 -14.13 -9.82 23.07
N PHE A 445 -15.00 -8.81 22.93
CA PHE A 445 -16.24 -8.93 22.17
C PHE A 445 -16.00 -9.30 20.70
N MET A 446 -15.06 -8.63 20.04
CA MET A 446 -14.72 -8.92 18.63
C MET A 446 -14.07 -10.28 18.46
N SER A 447 -13.28 -10.73 19.44
CA SER A 447 -12.72 -12.09 19.46
C SER A 447 -13.81 -13.14 19.58
N PHE A 448 -14.84 -12.89 20.41
CA PHE A 448 -16.01 -13.78 20.50
C PHE A 448 -16.72 -13.91 19.14
N TYR A 449 -16.90 -12.81 18.41
CA TYR A 449 -17.42 -12.85 17.04
C TYR A 449 -16.56 -13.75 16.13
N MET A 450 -15.24 -13.61 16.16
CA MET A 450 -14.35 -14.46 15.37
C MET A 450 -14.51 -15.95 15.72
N PHE A 451 -14.55 -16.29 17.02
CA PHE A 451 -14.79 -17.66 17.47
C PHE A 451 -16.16 -18.19 17.06
N LEU A 452 -17.20 -17.36 17.14
CA LEU A 452 -18.55 -17.73 16.68
C LEU A 452 -18.56 -18.08 15.19
N VAL A 453 -17.94 -17.24 14.35
CA VAL A 453 -17.85 -17.51 12.91
C VAL A 453 -17.11 -18.82 12.64
N VAL A 454 -15.94 -19.00 13.25
CA VAL A 454 -15.13 -20.22 13.09
C VAL A 454 -15.90 -21.45 13.58
N TYR A 455 -16.56 -21.35 14.73
CA TYR A 455 -17.37 -22.44 15.29
C TYR A 455 -18.56 -22.80 14.39
N LEU A 456 -19.26 -21.79 13.83
CA LEU A 456 -20.35 -22.03 12.87
C LEU A 456 -19.88 -22.88 11.67
N PHE A 457 -18.73 -22.54 11.09
CA PHE A 457 -18.20 -23.26 9.93
C PHE A 457 -17.68 -24.65 10.29
N ILE A 458 -16.94 -24.79 11.39
CA ILE A 458 -16.45 -26.10 11.86
C ILE A 458 -17.63 -27.03 12.18
N SER A 459 -18.62 -26.56 12.96
CA SER A 459 -19.79 -27.35 13.32
C SER A 459 -20.63 -27.78 12.12
N GLY A 460 -20.78 -26.88 11.13
CA GLY A 460 -21.47 -27.21 9.87
C GLY A 460 -20.73 -28.26 9.05
N CYS A 461 -19.41 -28.13 8.89
CA CYS A 461 -18.59 -29.12 8.18
C CYS A 461 -18.60 -30.50 8.85
N LEU A 462 -18.53 -30.55 10.18
CA LEU A 462 -18.57 -31.79 10.96
C LEU A 462 -19.99 -32.37 11.13
N GLY A 463 -21.03 -31.57 10.83
CA GLY A 463 -22.42 -32.00 11.01
C GLY A 463 -22.91 -31.96 12.47
N TYR A 464 -22.17 -31.25 13.34
CA TYR A 464 -22.50 -31.11 14.75
C TYR A 464 -23.41 -29.90 14.99
N ASN A 465 -24.45 -30.10 15.82
CA ASN A 465 -25.37 -29.05 16.26
C ASN A 465 -25.60 -29.16 17.76
N ASP A 466 -25.07 -28.23 18.53
CA ASP A 466 -25.55 -27.98 19.88
C ASP A 466 -26.73 -26.98 19.90
N SER A 467 -27.34 -26.77 21.08
CA SER A 467 -28.45 -25.84 21.24
C SER A 467 -28.13 -24.41 20.85
N PHE A 468 -26.88 -23.93 21.08
CA PHE A 468 -26.47 -22.57 20.75
C PHE A 468 -26.29 -22.39 19.25
N ILE A 469 -25.46 -23.23 18.61
CA ILE A 469 -25.19 -23.12 17.19
C ILE A 469 -26.39 -23.45 16.31
N GLY A 470 -27.27 -24.33 16.82
CA GLY A 470 -28.58 -24.65 16.21
C GLY A 470 -29.48 -23.41 16.11
N ILE A 471 -29.55 -22.58 17.16
CA ILE A 471 -30.29 -21.31 17.15
C ILE A 471 -29.69 -20.35 16.10
N VAL A 472 -28.36 -20.21 16.05
CA VAL A 472 -27.70 -19.34 15.08
C VAL A 472 -28.00 -19.79 13.64
N LYS A 473 -27.88 -21.08 13.35
CA LYS A 473 -28.21 -21.65 12.02
C LYS A 473 -29.66 -21.43 11.66
N SER A 474 -30.59 -21.67 12.61
CA SER A 474 -32.03 -21.46 12.39
C SER A 474 -32.35 -19.99 12.11
N ALA A 475 -31.76 -19.06 12.86
CA ALA A 475 -31.94 -17.63 12.65
C ALA A 475 -31.44 -17.18 11.27
N MET A 476 -30.38 -17.79 10.76
CA MET A 476 -29.84 -17.54 9.42
C MET A 476 -30.47 -18.38 8.32
N LYS A 477 -31.41 -19.27 8.66
CA LYS A 477 -32.07 -20.22 7.73
C LYS A 477 -31.04 -21.03 6.91
N ILE A 478 -29.96 -21.50 7.55
CA ILE A 478 -28.89 -22.29 6.92
C ILE A 478 -28.80 -23.66 7.57
N THR A 479 -28.40 -24.64 6.77
CA THR A 479 -28.19 -26.03 7.17
C THR A 479 -26.69 -26.37 7.21
N ASN A 480 -26.36 -27.52 7.79
CA ASN A 480 -24.99 -28.05 7.71
C ASN A 480 -24.56 -28.30 6.26
N ASP A 481 -25.49 -28.72 5.41
CA ASP A 481 -25.23 -29.01 4.01
C ASP A 481 -24.94 -27.73 3.21
N ASP A 482 -25.62 -26.62 3.52
CA ASP A 482 -25.28 -25.31 2.91
C ASP A 482 -23.84 -24.89 3.26
N ILE A 483 -23.43 -25.06 4.52
CA ILE A 483 -22.08 -24.74 4.98
C ILE A 483 -21.04 -25.65 4.31
N ARG A 484 -21.30 -26.96 4.25
CA ARG A 484 -20.45 -27.94 3.56
C ARG A 484 -20.31 -27.61 2.08
N TYR A 485 -21.43 -27.32 1.43
CA TYR A 485 -21.46 -26.96 0.00
C TYR A 485 -20.61 -25.70 -0.27
N LEU A 486 -20.77 -24.64 0.54
CA LEU A 486 -19.98 -23.42 0.42
C LEU A 486 -18.50 -23.71 0.68
N SER A 487 -18.16 -24.46 1.72
CA SER A 487 -16.78 -24.79 2.08
C SER A 487 -16.09 -25.61 1.00
N LEU A 488 -16.74 -26.63 0.46
CA LEU A 488 -16.22 -27.45 -0.64
C LEU A 488 -16.04 -26.62 -1.91
N ASN A 489 -16.98 -25.75 -2.26
CA ASN A 489 -16.82 -24.87 -3.40
C ASN A 489 -15.70 -23.85 -3.19
N THR A 490 -15.50 -23.34 -1.98
CA THR A 490 -14.36 -22.47 -1.64
C THR A 490 -13.03 -23.18 -1.94
N ILE A 491 -12.89 -24.44 -1.52
CA ILE A 491 -11.71 -25.27 -1.81
C ILE A 491 -11.56 -25.48 -3.32
N ARG A 492 -12.63 -25.82 -4.03
CA ARG A 492 -12.60 -26.01 -5.49
C ARG A 492 -12.17 -24.73 -6.22
N TYR A 493 -12.74 -23.58 -5.89
CA TYR A 493 -12.35 -22.29 -6.47
C TYR A 493 -10.94 -21.89 -6.13
N PHE A 494 -10.49 -22.21 -4.90
CA PHE A 494 -9.10 -21.98 -4.52
C PHE A 494 -8.14 -22.81 -5.37
N VAL A 495 -8.37 -24.12 -5.50
CA VAL A 495 -7.56 -25.02 -6.33
C VAL A 495 -7.57 -24.58 -7.80
N LEU A 496 -8.74 -24.23 -8.34
CA LEU A 496 -8.86 -23.74 -9.71
C LEU A 496 -8.06 -22.44 -9.92
N SER A 497 -8.22 -21.46 -9.03
CA SER A 497 -7.49 -20.19 -9.08
C SER A 497 -5.99 -20.40 -8.94
N PHE A 498 -5.57 -21.29 -8.03
CA PHE A 498 -4.16 -21.66 -7.87
C PHE A 498 -3.59 -22.26 -9.16
N LEU A 499 -4.28 -23.21 -9.78
CA LEU A 499 -3.86 -23.83 -11.03
C LEU A 499 -3.78 -22.81 -12.18
N ILE A 500 -4.78 -21.94 -12.33
CA ILE A 500 -4.79 -20.90 -13.37
C ILE A 500 -3.58 -19.97 -13.18
N LEU A 501 -3.36 -19.46 -11.98
CA LEU A 501 -2.24 -18.56 -11.69
C LEU A 501 -0.88 -19.27 -11.81
N PHE A 502 -0.81 -20.54 -11.46
CA PHE A 502 0.39 -21.35 -11.58
C PHE A 502 0.76 -21.58 -13.06
N VAL A 503 -0.22 -22.00 -13.88
CA VAL A 503 -0.04 -22.14 -15.34
C VAL A 503 0.32 -20.80 -15.97
N TRP A 504 -0.34 -19.72 -15.59
CA TRP A 504 -0.01 -18.36 -16.04
C TRP A 504 1.44 -17.98 -15.70
N LYS A 505 1.89 -18.28 -14.48
CA LYS A 505 3.28 -18.07 -14.07
C LYS A 505 4.25 -18.89 -14.94
N LEU A 506 3.99 -20.18 -15.14
CA LEU A 506 4.83 -21.06 -15.96
C LEU A 506 4.89 -20.57 -17.41
N TYR A 507 3.75 -20.19 -17.99
CA TYR A 507 3.66 -19.60 -19.32
C TYR A 507 4.54 -18.34 -19.43
N ASN A 508 4.42 -17.41 -18.46
CA ASN A 508 5.22 -16.19 -18.46
C ASN A 508 6.72 -16.48 -18.32
N LEU A 509 7.10 -17.41 -17.45
CA LEU A 509 8.49 -17.82 -17.24
C LEU A 509 9.08 -18.45 -18.53
N LYS A 510 8.35 -19.38 -19.14
CA LYS A 510 8.79 -20.07 -20.38
C LYS A 510 8.82 -19.11 -21.58
N ARG A 511 7.82 -18.26 -21.73
CA ARG A 511 7.66 -17.38 -22.91
C ARG A 511 8.55 -16.13 -22.84
N PHE A 512 8.73 -15.56 -21.66
CA PHE A 512 9.37 -14.24 -21.48
C PHE A 512 10.58 -14.27 -20.54
N GLY A 513 10.76 -15.29 -19.71
CA GLY A 513 11.81 -15.34 -18.67
C GLY A 513 13.23 -15.39 -19.20
N ARG A 514 13.44 -15.85 -20.44
CA ARG A 514 14.75 -15.88 -21.10
C ARG A 514 15.01 -14.69 -22.05
N LEU A 515 14.06 -13.76 -22.16
CA LEU A 515 14.14 -12.65 -23.12
C LEU A 515 14.85 -11.44 -22.51
N ASN A 516 16.15 -11.56 -22.23
CA ASN A 516 17.04 -10.43 -21.96
C ASN A 516 17.59 -9.87 -23.28
N ARG A 517 16.72 -9.30 -24.11
CA ARG A 517 17.07 -8.79 -25.45
C ARG A 517 17.45 -7.31 -25.47
N ARG A 518 17.35 -6.60 -24.37
CA ARG A 518 17.65 -5.16 -24.28
C ARG A 518 18.94 -4.96 -23.51
N LYS A 519 19.76 -4.02 -23.94
CA LYS A 519 20.94 -3.56 -23.21
C LYS A 519 20.52 -2.65 -22.06
N ALA A 520 21.32 -2.61 -20.97
CA ALA A 520 21.07 -1.67 -19.88
C ALA A 520 21.01 -0.24 -20.44
N PRO A 521 20.01 0.56 -20.07
CA PRO A 521 20.03 1.95 -20.45
C PRO A 521 21.27 2.58 -19.82
N ASN A 522 21.97 3.44 -20.58
CA ASN A 522 23.03 4.24 -20.03
C ASN A 522 22.51 5.08 -18.86
N ASN A 523 23.41 5.47 -17.96
CA ASN A 523 23.06 6.38 -16.88
C ASN A 523 22.49 7.68 -17.45
N THR A 524 21.59 8.28 -16.70
CA THR A 524 20.96 9.54 -17.06
C THR A 524 21.99 10.65 -17.15
N THR A 525 21.98 11.40 -18.26
CA THR A 525 22.90 12.53 -18.48
C THR A 525 22.27 13.87 -18.05
N LYS A 526 23.12 14.90 -17.92
CA LYS A 526 22.68 16.28 -17.64
C LYS A 526 21.74 16.80 -18.73
N GLU A 527 22.09 16.57 -19.99
CA GLU A 527 21.30 17.01 -21.14
C GLU A 527 19.91 16.40 -21.15
N GLU A 528 19.80 15.13 -20.77
CA GLU A 528 18.51 14.46 -20.64
C GLU A 528 17.67 15.05 -19.50
N MET A 529 18.28 15.37 -18.34
CA MET A 529 17.57 16.02 -17.24
C MET A 529 17.08 17.42 -17.65
N LEU A 530 17.90 18.18 -18.34
CA LEU A 530 17.53 19.51 -18.83
C LEU A 530 16.48 19.47 -19.95
N SER A 531 16.44 18.39 -20.75
CA SER A 531 15.42 18.22 -21.79
C SER A 531 13.98 18.15 -21.28
N LEU A 532 13.78 17.88 -20.00
CA LEU A 532 12.48 17.95 -19.34
C LEU A 532 11.97 19.41 -19.20
N ASN A 533 12.84 20.41 -19.41
CA ASN A 533 12.52 21.84 -19.26
C ASN A 533 11.89 22.19 -17.88
N LEU A 534 12.24 21.45 -16.83
CA LEU A 534 11.73 21.67 -15.47
C LEU A 534 12.61 22.63 -14.69
N VAL A 535 13.93 22.62 -14.92
CA VAL A 535 14.91 23.53 -14.32
C VAL A 535 15.81 24.10 -15.41
N ASN A 536 16.38 25.28 -15.19
CA ASN A 536 17.42 25.84 -16.07
C ASN A 536 18.80 25.26 -15.73
N ASN A 537 19.78 25.52 -16.58
CA ASN A 537 21.13 24.99 -16.45
C ASN A 537 21.82 25.43 -15.14
N GLU A 538 21.68 26.71 -14.77
CA GLU A 538 22.27 27.27 -13.55
C GLU A 538 21.70 26.62 -12.29
N THR A 539 20.37 26.48 -12.23
CA THR A 539 19.69 25.78 -11.11
C THR A 539 20.12 24.31 -11.03
N TYR A 540 20.29 23.65 -12.19
CA TYR A 540 20.74 22.25 -12.20
C TYR A 540 22.17 22.15 -11.63
N ASP A 541 23.10 23.02 -12.07
CA ASP A 541 24.47 23.00 -11.57
C ASP A 541 24.57 23.35 -10.09
N LEU A 542 23.76 24.31 -9.62
CA LEU A 542 23.61 24.61 -8.19
C LEU A 542 23.11 23.38 -7.39
N LEU A 543 22.08 22.70 -7.89
CA LEU A 543 21.54 21.48 -7.28
C LEU A 543 22.55 20.33 -7.23
N GLN A 544 23.53 20.29 -8.15
CA GLN A 544 24.57 19.25 -8.18
C GLN A 544 25.78 19.57 -7.28
N SER A 545 26.13 20.83 -7.08
CA SER A 545 27.37 21.25 -6.41
C SER A 545 27.21 21.54 -4.94
N GLU A 546 26.13 22.23 -4.55
CA GLU A 546 25.99 22.79 -3.21
C GLU A 546 25.47 21.77 -2.18
N LYS A 547 25.94 21.94 -0.92
CA LYS A 547 25.53 21.09 0.21
C LYS A 547 24.23 21.56 0.85
N VAL A 548 24.03 22.86 0.97
CA VAL A 548 22.80 23.48 1.51
C VAL A 548 22.36 24.59 0.55
N ILE A 549 21.14 24.46 0.05
CA ILE A 549 20.55 25.39 -0.92
C ILE A 549 19.26 25.96 -0.34
N LYS A 550 19.05 27.27 -0.53
CA LYS A 550 17.81 27.96 -0.14
C LYS A 550 17.19 28.62 -1.36
N PHE A 551 15.97 28.21 -1.71
CA PHE A 551 15.20 28.82 -2.78
C PHE A 551 14.09 29.72 -2.22
N LYS A 552 14.11 31.01 -2.60
CA LYS A 552 13.03 31.96 -2.28
C LYS A 552 11.75 31.65 -3.05
N HIS A 553 11.87 31.18 -4.27
CA HIS A 553 10.78 30.77 -5.15
C HIS A 553 11.06 29.37 -5.67
N ASN A 554 10.01 28.63 -6.00
CA ASN A 554 10.14 27.29 -6.55
C ASN A 554 10.94 27.34 -7.87
N PRO A 555 12.12 26.69 -7.96
CA PRO A 555 12.91 26.71 -9.19
C PRO A 555 12.36 25.74 -10.25
N ILE A 556 11.45 24.83 -9.89
CA ILE A 556 10.80 23.93 -10.83
C ILE A 556 9.73 24.73 -11.60
N ARG A 557 9.76 24.63 -12.94
CA ARG A 557 8.76 25.26 -13.81
C ARG A 557 7.34 24.99 -13.31
N GLU A 558 6.52 26.03 -13.20
CA GLU A 558 5.14 25.93 -12.77
C GLU A 558 4.32 24.97 -13.65
N LEU A 559 3.30 24.33 -13.06
CA LEU A 559 2.30 23.61 -13.84
C LEU A 559 1.58 24.61 -14.74
N GLY A 560 1.73 24.46 -16.05
CA GLY A 560 0.93 25.23 -16.99
C GLY A 560 -0.56 24.97 -16.73
N ASN A 561 -1.40 26.00 -16.85
CA ASN A 561 -2.85 25.81 -16.87
C ASN A 561 -3.18 24.89 -18.05
N VAL A 562 -3.35 23.60 -17.77
CA VAL A 562 -3.92 22.67 -18.75
C VAL A 562 -5.40 23.03 -18.83
N ARG A 563 -5.75 23.79 -19.86
CA ARG A 563 -7.14 23.98 -20.30
C ARG A 563 -7.63 22.77 -21.07
#